data_570841d7def5faf9748b1f9186250173
#
_entry.id   570841d7def5faf9748b1f9186250173
#
_cell.length_a   1.000
_cell.length_b   1.000
_cell.length_c   1.000
_cell.angle_alpha   90.00
_cell.angle_beta   90.00
_cell.angle_gamma   90.00
#
_symmetry.space_group_name_H-M   'P 1'
#
loop_
_entity.id
_entity.type
_entity.pdbx_description
1 polymer ?
#
loop_
_entity_poly.entity_id
_entity_poly.type
_entity_poly.pdbx_seq_one_letter_code
_entity_poly.pdbx_strand_id
1 'polypeptide(L)'
;MIQPVPAPVGRPLVAAVTGTNGKTSVATATLQLMRAAGLRAAGCDSTGITDVHGAVRPAEFRRSERFLPELIAEQVALGAEAISLEAFVGILKDGLLAQVEVDVAVCTGLERDHLDVHGSLEQYWGAKLRLFEEHLRPDGVAVLAADCAQGDLVRAAVARRGARPVTVGPDGDVELEGAEELPATDEDGAEAAGADGIGAGGARLGGTLRIGSRRFPVVLPTVHAIAVGNLLLAASAVIGLGGDPAAVADGLARVAPPPGRLEIVGRRDGVTAMVDTAHNPAALRTALGAVRARASGRVLLVVGAGGERDRAKRAPMGAIAAELADLVVLTDDNPRREPPARIRAEVREGCPDCLAIP
;
A
#
# COMPACT_ATOMS: atom_id res chain seq x y z
N MET A 1 13.66 -14.00 14.77
CA MET A 1 14.61 -13.05 14.09
C MET A 1 14.46 -13.24 12.61
N ILE A 2 14.21 -12.16 11.84
CA ILE A 2 14.18 -12.24 10.38
C ILE A 2 15.58 -12.63 9.91
N GLN A 3 15.69 -13.78 9.25
CA GLN A 3 16.91 -14.17 8.57
C GLN A 3 16.85 -13.61 7.15
N PRO A 4 17.81 -12.80 6.70
CA PRO A 4 17.83 -12.27 5.36
C PRO A 4 17.98 -13.38 4.31
N VAL A 5 17.48 -13.09 3.11
CA VAL A 5 17.75 -13.96 1.96
C VAL A 5 19.23 -13.88 1.57
N PRO A 6 19.83 -14.96 1.06
CA PRO A 6 21.17 -14.90 0.48
C PRO A 6 21.18 -13.95 -0.71
N ALA A 7 22.22 -13.12 -0.82
CA ALA A 7 22.38 -12.22 -1.96
C ALA A 7 22.43 -13.02 -3.27
N PRO A 8 21.60 -12.68 -4.28
CA PRO A 8 21.62 -13.37 -5.55
C PRO A 8 22.89 -13.04 -6.34
N VAL A 9 23.33 -13.99 -7.15
CA VAL A 9 24.46 -13.77 -8.06
C VAL A 9 23.91 -13.41 -9.44
N GLY A 10 24.39 -12.29 -10.00
CA GLY A 10 24.10 -11.90 -11.39
C GLY A 10 22.70 -11.29 -11.64
N ARG A 11 21.92 -11.03 -10.59
CA ARG A 11 20.62 -10.33 -10.68
C ARG A 11 20.40 -9.42 -9.47
N PRO A 12 19.49 -8.42 -9.55
CA PRO A 12 19.14 -7.60 -8.39
C PRO A 12 18.31 -8.40 -7.37
N LEU A 13 18.27 -7.92 -6.14
CA LEU A 13 17.27 -8.32 -5.14
C LEU A 13 15.89 -7.82 -5.57
N VAL A 14 14.85 -8.63 -5.41
CA VAL A 14 13.48 -8.25 -5.80
C VAL A 14 12.53 -8.41 -4.62
N ALA A 15 11.89 -7.31 -4.21
CA ALA A 15 10.71 -7.33 -3.37
C ALA A 15 9.45 -7.11 -4.21
N ALA A 16 8.43 -7.95 -4.06
CA ALA A 16 7.15 -7.80 -4.74
C ALA A 16 6.00 -7.74 -3.75
N VAL A 17 5.11 -6.76 -3.94
CA VAL A 17 4.00 -6.47 -3.02
C VAL A 17 2.67 -6.76 -3.70
N THR A 18 1.87 -7.64 -3.10
CA THR A 18 0.48 -7.91 -3.53
C THR A 18 -0.50 -7.71 -2.37
N GLY A 19 -1.78 -7.76 -2.68
CA GLY A 19 -2.88 -7.61 -1.74
C GLY A 19 -4.06 -6.86 -2.37
N THR A 20 -5.11 -6.58 -1.61
CA THR A 20 -6.25 -5.82 -2.11
C THR A 20 -5.99 -4.32 -1.98
N ASN A 21 -5.69 -3.83 -0.79
CA ASN A 21 -5.38 -2.43 -0.49
C ASN A 21 -3.94 -2.30 0.02
N GLY A 22 -3.34 -1.10 -0.01
CA GLY A 22 -2.03 -0.81 0.56
C GLY A 22 -0.81 -1.16 -0.32
N LYS A 23 -0.97 -1.88 -1.45
CA LYS A 23 0.15 -2.31 -2.32
C LYS A 23 1.11 -1.19 -2.71
N THR A 24 0.57 -0.13 -3.30
CA THR A 24 1.37 1.04 -3.73
C THR A 24 2.12 1.65 -2.55
N SER A 25 1.41 1.87 -1.42
CA SER A 25 2.02 2.46 -0.22
C SER A 25 3.18 1.61 0.31
N VAL A 26 3.01 0.28 0.35
CA VAL A 26 4.07 -0.64 0.79
C VAL A 26 5.20 -0.70 -0.24
N ALA A 27 4.92 -0.77 -1.55
CA ALA A 27 5.95 -0.82 -2.58
C ALA A 27 6.79 0.47 -2.59
N THR A 28 6.13 1.64 -2.53
CA THR A 28 6.81 2.95 -2.44
C THR A 28 7.65 3.07 -1.16
N ALA A 29 7.10 2.67 0.01
CA ALA A 29 7.84 2.68 1.27
C ALA A 29 9.03 1.70 1.24
N THR A 30 8.86 0.51 0.65
CA THR A 30 9.93 -0.48 0.47
C THR A 30 11.08 0.11 -0.35
N LEU A 31 10.78 0.78 -1.47
CA LEU A 31 11.78 1.47 -2.28
C LEU A 31 12.56 2.53 -1.47
N GLN A 32 11.83 3.37 -0.73
CA GLN A 32 12.46 4.43 0.08
C GLN A 32 13.35 3.84 1.20
N LEU A 33 12.88 2.79 1.86
CA LEU A 33 13.64 2.11 2.92
C LEU A 33 14.84 1.31 2.38
N MET A 34 14.76 0.69 1.18
CA MET A 34 15.91 0.11 0.49
C MET A 34 17.02 1.17 0.32
N ARG A 35 16.65 2.37 -0.14
CA ARG A 35 17.59 3.49 -0.30
C ARG A 35 18.14 3.99 1.03
N ALA A 36 17.30 4.10 2.06
CA ALA A 36 17.74 4.46 3.41
C ALA A 36 18.72 3.42 3.99
N ALA A 37 18.56 2.15 3.65
CA ALA A 37 19.49 1.07 3.99
C ALA A 37 20.75 1.01 3.11
N GLY A 38 20.95 1.98 2.21
CA GLY A 38 22.15 2.11 1.37
C GLY A 38 22.12 1.32 0.06
N LEU A 39 20.99 0.69 -0.31
CA LEU A 39 20.86 -0.02 -1.58
C LEU A 39 20.56 0.96 -2.73
N ARG A 40 21.21 0.76 -3.88
CA ARG A 40 20.83 1.42 -5.12
C ARG A 40 19.57 0.74 -5.65
N ALA A 41 18.41 1.32 -5.35
CA ALA A 41 17.13 0.71 -5.61
C ALA A 41 16.28 1.49 -6.62
N ALA A 42 15.55 0.75 -7.45
CA ALA A 42 14.52 1.24 -8.35
C ALA A 42 13.15 0.62 -8.00
N GLY A 43 12.06 1.22 -8.49
CA GLY A 43 10.72 0.75 -8.20
C GLY A 43 9.78 0.85 -9.40
N CYS A 44 8.75 0.00 -9.39
CA CYS A 44 7.64 0.05 -10.32
C CYS A 44 6.33 -0.21 -9.58
N ASP A 45 5.48 0.77 -9.54
CA ASP A 45 4.16 0.71 -8.91
C ASP A 45 3.10 1.47 -9.73
N SER A 46 1.90 1.63 -9.21
CA SER A 46 0.81 2.31 -9.91
C SER A 46 1.04 3.81 -10.11
N THR A 47 2.03 4.41 -9.46
CA THR A 47 2.40 5.82 -9.66
C THR A 47 3.41 6.00 -10.80
N GLY A 48 4.13 4.93 -11.15
CA GLY A 48 5.12 4.96 -12.24
C GLY A 48 6.32 4.04 -11.99
N ILE A 49 7.36 4.30 -12.77
CA ILE A 49 8.69 3.70 -12.64
C ILE A 49 9.62 4.76 -12.05
N THR A 50 10.21 4.44 -10.91
CA THR A 50 11.22 5.29 -10.26
C THR A 50 12.58 4.64 -10.45
N ASP A 51 13.49 5.28 -11.18
CA ASP A 51 14.83 4.77 -11.42
C ASP A 51 15.76 4.93 -10.20
N VAL A 52 16.98 4.41 -10.30
CA VAL A 52 17.98 4.46 -9.20
C VAL A 52 18.38 5.89 -8.78
N HIS A 53 18.16 6.86 -9.64
CA HIS A 53 18.50 8.27 -9.40
C HIS A 53 17.30 9.07 -8.85
N GLY A 54 16.11 8.44 -8.75
CA GLY A 54 14.89 9.06 -8.26
C GLY A 54 14.04 9.72 -9.33
N ALA A 55 14.42 9.64 -10.62
CA ALA A 55 13.56 10.14 -11.70
C ALA A 55 12.35 9.23 -11.87
N VAL A 56 11.16 9.86 -11.96
CA VAL A 56 9.89 9.15 -12.09
C VAL A 56 9.36 9.32 -13.52
N ARG A 57 8.95 8.21 -14.12
CA ARG A 57 8.26 8.21 -15.43
C ARG A 57 7.00 7.36 -15.37
N PRO A 58 5.98 7.64 -16.19
CA PRO A 58 4.77 6.81 -16.23
C PRO A 58 5.10 5.34 -16.52
N ALA A 59 4.43 4.43 -15.80
CA ALA A 59 4.49 3.00 -16.09
C ALA A 59 3.46 2.67 -17.17
N GLU A 60 3.87 2.56 -18.41
CA GLU A 60 3.06 1.99 -19.47
C GLU A 60 3.10 0.46 -19.34
N PHE A 61 2.27 -0.10 -18.46
CA PHE A 61 2.19 -1.54 -18.29
C PHE A 61 1.74 -2.22 -19.59
N ARG A 62 2.69 -2.68 -20.37
CA ARG A 62 2.43 -3.50 -21.55
C ARG A 62 2.07 -4.91 -21.08
N ARG A 63 1.01 -5.50 -21.63
CA ARG A 63 0.65 -6.90 -21.42
C ARG A 63 1.61 -7.81 -22.22
N SER A 64 2.87 -7.83 -21.81
CA SER A 64 3.94 -8.61 -22.40
C SER A 64 4.77 -9.23 -21.29
N GLU A 65 5.02 -10.52 -21.36
CA GLU A 65 5.89 -11.25 -20.43
C GLU A 65 7.33 -10.68 -20.38
N ARG A 66 7.72 -9.91 -21.39
CA ARG A 66 9.04 -9.25 -21.45
C ARG A 66 9.08 -7.92 -20.70
N PHE A 67 7.95 -7.31 -20.40
CA PHE A 67 7.90 -5.96 -19.85
C PHE A 67 8.68 -5.82 -18.54
N LEU A 68 8.42 -6.69 -17.55
CA LEU A 68 9.14 -6.62 -16.27
C LEU A 68 10.61 -7.06 -16.38
N PRO A 69 10.97 -8.16 -17.08
CA PRO A 69 12.35 -8.49 -17.32
C PRO A 69 13.15 -7.38 -18.03
N GLU A 70 12.58 -6.76 -19.06
CA GLU A 70 13.22 -5.63 -19.77
C GLU A 70 13.38 -4.41 -18.86
N LEU A 71 12.36 -4.07 -18.06
CA LEU A 71 12.44 -3.01 -17.07
C LEU A 71 13.54 -3.28 -16.03
N ILE A 72 13.58 -4.49 -15.48
CA ILE A 72 14.60 -4.87 -14.50
C ILE A 72 15.99 -4.77 -15.12
N ALA A 73 16.18 -5.28 -16.35
CA ALA A 73 17.44 -5.18 -17.06
C ALA A 73 17.87 -3.72 -17.30
N GLU A 74 16.93 -2.85 -17.67
CA GLU A 74 17.16 -1.40 -17.79
C GLU A 74 17.66 -0.80 -16.47
N GLN A 75 16.99 -1.10 -15.36
CA GLN A 75 17.38 -0.57 -14.05
C GLN A 75 18.72 -1.13 -13.56
N VAL A 76 19.01 -2.39 -13.83
CA VAL A 76 20.33 -3.00 -13.56
C VAL A 76 21.43 -2.32 -14.37
N ALA A 77 21.19 -1.99 -15.63
CA ALA A 77 22.13 -1.25 -16.46
C ALA A 77 22.41 0.17 -15.91
N LEU A 78 21.45 0.78 -15.22
CA LEU A 78 21.59 2.03 -14.47
C LEU A 78 22.25 1.83 -13.09
N GLY A 79 22.55 0.60 -12.71
CA GLY A 79 23.25 0.24 -11.48
C GLY A 79 22.34 -0.16 -10.32
N ALA A 80 21.07 -0.55 -10.57
CA ALA A 80 20.20 -1.04 -9.52
C ALA A 80 20.68 -2.37 -8.93
N GLU A 81 20.73 -2.44 -7.61
CA GLU A 81 21.04 -3.63 -6.79
C GLU A 81 19.76 -4.26 -6.22
N ALA A 82 18.67 -3.47 -6.12
CA ALA A 82 17.40 -3.91 -5.62
C ALA A 82 16.23 -3.27 -6.38
N ILE A 83 15.14 -4.02 -6.48
CA ILE A 83 13.91 -3.61 -7.17
C ILE A 83 12.70 -3.80 -6.23
N SER A 84 11.88 -2.77 -6.11
CA SER A 84 10.57 -2.83 -5.47
C SER A 84 9.46 -2.87 -6.51
N LEU A 85 8.59 -3.89 -6.49
CA LEU A 85 7.53 -4.08 -7.47
C LEU A 85 6.15 -4.11 -6.81
N GLU A 86 5.19 -3.37 -7.36
CA GLU A 86 3.77 -3.61 -7.08
C GLU A 86 3.24 -4.72 -8.00
N ALA A 87 2.95 -5.90 -7.43
CA ALA A 87 2.38 -7.04 -8.14
C ALA A 87 0.84 -7.02 -8.03
N PHE A 88 0.18 -6.16 -8.83
CA PHE A 88 -1.27 -6.16 -8.90
C PHE A 88 -1.80 -7.40 -9.64
N VAL A 89 -3.09 -7.69 -9.45
CA VAL A 89 -3.70 -8.95 -9.92
C VAL A 89 -3.54 -9.20 -11.42
N GLY A 90 -3.52 -8.14 -12.26
CA GLY A 90 -3.31 -8.27 -13.70
C GLY A 90 -1.91 -8.82 -14.04
N ILE A 91 -0.86 -8.32 -13.35
CA ILE A 91 0.51 -8.82 -13.52
C ILE A 91 0.58 -10.32 -13.20
N LEU A 92 -0.03 -10.74 -12.09
CA LEU A 92 0.01 -12.12 -11.63
C LEU A 92 -0.85 -13.05 -12.49
N LYS A 93 -2.09 -12.60 -12.86
CA LYS A 93 -3.00 -13.37 -13.69
C LYS A 93 -2.45 -13.59 -15.10
N ASP A 94 -1.89 -12.55 -15.71
CA ASP A 94 -1.40 -12.56 -17.09
C ASP A 94 0.04 -13.12 -17.18
N GLY A 95 0.63 -13.60 -16.08
CA GLY A 95 1.94 -14.25 -16.06
C GLY A 95 3.12 -13.31 -16.31
N LEU A 96 2.95 -12.00 -16.11
CA LEU A 96 4.00 -11.01 -16.43
C LEU A 96 5.23 -11.09 -15.51
N LEU A 97 5.16 -11.85 -14.42
CA LEU A 97 6.28 -12.18 -13.53
C LEU A 97 7.00 -13.49 -13.91
N ALA A 98 6.62 -14.20 -14.99
CA ALA A 98 7.10 -15.54 -15.27
C ALA A 98 8.63 -15.70 -15.29
N GLN A 99 9.37 -14.64 -15.63
CA GLN A 99 10.83 -14.63 -15.70
C GLN A 99 11.46 -13.82 -14.56
N VAL A 100 10.68 -13.47 -13.54
CA VAL A 100 11.17 -12.70 -12.39
C VAL A 100 11.14 -13.57 -11.15
N GLU A 101 12.29 -13.83 -10.57
CA GLU A 101 12.42 -14.48 -9.28
C GLU A 101 12.32 -13.44 -8.17
N VAL A 102 11.42 -13.66 -7.21
CA VAL A 102 11.15 -12.76 -6.10
C VAL A 102 11.85 -13.25 -4.84
N ASP A 103 12.65 -12.40 -4.21
CA ASP A 103 13.37 -12.72 -2.97
C ASP A 103 12.50 -12.51 -1.74
N VAL A 104 11.70 -11.43 -1.74
CA VAL A 104 10.75 -11.11 -0.67
C VAL A 104 9.39 -10.80 -1.27
N ALA A 105 8.37 -11.55 -0.85
CA ALA A 105 6.98 -11.32 -1.24
C ALA A 105 6.18 -10.75 -0.05
N VAL A 106 5.43 -9.67 -0.29
CA VAL A 106 4.61 -9.03 0.75
C VAL A 106 3.13 -9.19 0.43
N CYS A 107 2.34 -9.61 1.45
CA CYS A 107 0.87 -9.62 1.40
C CYS A 107 0.31 -8.52 2.30
N THR A 108 -0.38 -7.55 1.73
CA THR A 108 -1.04 -6.46 2.48
C THR A 108 -2.46 -6.81 2.94
N GLY A 109 -2.96 -7.99 2.59
CA GLY A 109 -4.31 -8.49 2.89
C GLY A 109 -5.08 -8.91 1.64
N LEU A 110 -5.90 -9.95 1.78
CA LEU A 110 -6.76 -10.49 0.71
C LEU A 110 -8.22 -10.24 1.06
N GLU A 111 -8.75 -9.11 0.64
CA GLU A 111 -10.13 -8.68 0.86
C GLU A 111 -10.97 -8.88 -0.41
N ARG A 112 -12.26 -8.54 -0.33
CA ARG A 112 -13.17 -8.58 -1.47
C ARG A 112 -12.94 -7.38 -2.39
N ASP A 113 -12.57 -7.64 -3.65
CA ASP A 113 -12.54 -6.66 -4.74
C ASP A 113 -12.54 -7.37 -6.10
N HIS A 114 -12.76 -6.63 -7.19
CA HIS A 114 -12.60 -7.08 -8.59
C HIS A 114 -13.32 -8.38 -8.97
N LEU A 115 -14.49 -8.67 -8.39
CA LEU A 115 -15.28 -9.86 -8.75
C LEU A 115 -15.84 -9.80 -10.18
N ASP A 116 -15.98 -8.59 -10.73
CA ASP A 116 -16.32 -8.34 -12.14
C ASP A 116 -15.32 -8.94 -13.13
N VAL A 117 -14.04 -9.05 -12.71
CA VAL A 117 -12.94 -9.55 -13.56
C VAL A 117 -12.63 -11.02 -13.28
N HIS A 118 -12.86 -11.48 -12.05
CA HIS A 118 -12.42 -12.79 -11.58
C HIS A 118 -13.55 -13.81 -11.37
N GLY A 119 -14.81 -13.36 -11.38
CA GLY A 119 -15.98 -14.24 -11.20
C GLY A 119 -16.18 -14.75 -9.77
N SER A 120 -15.11 -15.09 -9.02
CA SER A 120 -15.19 -15.50 -7.62
C SER A 120 -14.04 -14.97 -6.78
N LEU A 121 -14.22 -14.98 -5.44
CA LEU A 121 -13.16 -14.60 -4.48
C LEU A 121 -11.98 -15.57 -4.54
N GLU A 122 -12.27 -16.86 -4.69
CA GLU A 122 -11.24 -17.91 -4.76
C GLU A 122 -10.34 -17.70 -5.98
N GLN A 123 -10.90 -17.35 -7.14
CA GLN A 123 -10.11 -17.03 -8.34
C GLN A 123 -9.29 -15.75 -8.16
N TYR A 124 -9.87 -14.74 -7.53
CA TYR A 124 -9.16 -13.49 -7.24
C TYR A 124 -7.99 -13.68 -6.27
N TRP A 125 -8.23 -14.40 -5.16
CA TRP A 125 -7.17 -14.73 -4.20
C TRP A 125 -6.16 -15.70 -4.80
N GLY A 126 -6.61 -16.72 -5.55
CA GLY A 126 -5.73 -17.66 -6.25
C GLY A 126 -4.75 -16.95 -7.19
N ALA A 127 -5.23 -15.95 -7.95
CA ALA A 127 -4.33 -15.14 -8.78
C ALA A 127 -3.25 -14.41 -7.98
N LYS A 128 -3.55 -13.94 -6.77
CA LYS A 128 -2.56 -13.27 -5.90
C LYS A 128 -1.62 -14.26 -5.22
N LEU A 129 -2.12 -15.44 -4.86
CA LEU A 129 -1.31 -16.50 -4.24
C LEU A 129 -0.20 -17.01 -5.16
N ARG A 130 -0.35 -16.86 -6.50
CA ARG A 130 0.71 -17.18 -7.46
C ARG A 130 2.03 -16.48 -7.17
N LEU A 131 2.01 -15.26 -6.58
CA LEU A 131 3.23 -14.59 -6.14
C LEU A 131 4.04 -15.45 -5.18
N PHE A 132 3.36 -16.13 -4.25
CA PHE A 132 3.98 -16.97 -3.22
C PHE A 132 4.26 -18.39 -3.69
N GLU A 133 3.42 -18.93 -4.59
CA GLU A 133 3.50 -20.31 -5.06
C GLU A 133 4.48 -20.47 -6.23
N GLU A 134 4.53 -19.48 -7.13
CA GLU A 134 5.26 -19.60 -8.40
C GLU A 134 6.52 -18.73 -8.45
N HIS A 135 6.46 -17.50 -7.90
CA HIS A 135 7.50 -16.49 -8.10
C HIS A 135 8.44 -16.30 -6.91
N LEU A 136 7.96 -16.49 -5.68
CA LEU A 136 8.81 -16.43 -4.50
C LEU A 136 9.81 -17.60 -4.52
N ARG A 137 11.09 -17.33 -4.34
CA ARG A 137 12.13 -18.36 -4.28
C ARG A 137 11.93 -19.28 -3.06
N PRO A 138 12.36 -20.55 -3.11
CA PRO A 138 12.16 -21.51 -2.00
C PRO A 138 12.76 -21.07 -0.66
N ASP A 139 13.90 -20.39 -0.66
CA ASP A 139 14.55 -19.82 0.52
C ASP A 139 14.21 -18.35 0.76
N GLY A 140 13.19 -17.84 0.05
CA GLY A 140 12.68 -16.46 0.14
C GLY A 140 11.95 -16.17 1.44
N VAL A 141 11.57 -14.93 1.60
CA VAL A 141 10.80 -14.43 2.74
C VAL A 141 9.42 -13.95 2.31
N ALA A 142 8.37 -14.39 2.99
CA ALA A 142 7.01 -13.91 2.83
C ALA A 142 6.60 -13.07 4.03
N VAL A 143 6.33 -11.78 3.81
CA VAL A 143 5.91 -10.84 4.85
C VAL A 143 4.40 -10.64 4.79
N LEU A 144 3.71 -10.78 5.94
CA LEU A 144 2.26 -10.58 6.03
C LEU A 144 1.87 -10.04 7.40
N ALA A 145 0.79 -9.26 7.47
CA ALA A 145 0.24 -8.81 8.75
C ALA A 145 -0.23 -10.01 9.59
N ALA A 146 -0.09 -9.95 10.90
CA ALA A 146 -0.49 -11.01 11.82
C ALA A 146 -2.01 -11.29 11.73
N ASP A 147 -2.81 -10.23 11.56
CA ASP A 147 -4.25 -10.23 11.37
C ASP A 147 -4.67 -10.23 9.88
N CYS A 148 -3.76 -10.61 8.98
CA CYS A 148 -4.02 -10.61 7.53
C CYS A 148 -5.27 -11.43 7.21
N ALA A 149 -6.26 -10.78 6.61
CA ALA A 149 -7.42 -11.47 6.06
C ALA A 149 -6.95 -12.55 5.06
N GLN A 150 -7.44 -13.78 5.23
CA GLN A 150 -7.00 -14.95 4.47
C GLN A 150 -5.49 -15.29 4.63
N GLY A 151 -4.87 -14.86 5.74
CA GLY A 151 -3.44 -15.13 6.01
C GLY A 151 -3.08 -16.62 6.02
N ASP A 152 -4.03 -17.50 6.38
CA ASP A 152 -3.82 -18.96 6.32
C ASP A 152 -3.57 -19.48 4.91
N LEU A 153 -4.24 -18.91 3.90
CA LEU A 153 -3.99 -19.26 2.49
C LEU A 153 -2.58 -18.86 2.07
N VAL A 154 -2.13 -17.68 2.48
CA VAL A 154 -0.77 -17.20 2.21
C VAL A 154 0.25 -18.09 2.92
N ARG A 155 0.07 -18.37 4.21
CA ARG A 155 0.95 -19.26 4.99
C ARG A 155 1.05 -20.65 4.36
N ALA A 156 -0.06 -21.22 3.92
CA ALA A 156 -0.07 -22.52 3.23
C ALA A 156 0.70 -22.49 1.91
N ALA A 157 0.55 -21.43 1.10
CA ALA A 157 1.30 -21.25 -0.14
C ALA A 157 2.81 -21.14 0.12
N VAL A 158 3.20 -20.33 1.11
CA VAL A 158 4.59 -20.13 1.55
C VAL A 158 5.21 -21.44 2.04
N ALA A 159 4.47 -22.23 2.84
CA ALA A 159 4.94 -23.54 3.34
C ALA A 159 5.16 -24.53 2.18
N ARG A 160 4.24 -24.60 1.20
CA ARG A 160 4.42 -25.45 0.01
C ARG A 160 5.65 -25.06 -0.81
N ARG A 161 5.97 -23.76 -0.84
CA ARG A 161 7.16 -23.25 -1.55
C ARG A 161 8.47 -23.52 -0.79
N GLY A 162 8.40 -23.80 0.51
CA GLY A 162 9.59 -23.92 1.38
C GLY A 162 10.18 -22.56 1.77
N ALA A 163 9.46 -21.47 1.53
CA ALA A 163 9.86 -20.12 1.92
C ALA A 163 9.53 -19.84 3.40
N ARG A 164 10.05 -18.74 3.94
CA ARG A 164 9.93 -18.37 5.35
C ARG A 164 8.88 -17.29 5.57
N PRO A 165 7.84 -17.54 6.37
CA PRO A 165 6.90 -16.51 6.76
C PRO A 165 7.51 -15.57 7.80
N VAL A 166 7.18 -14.27 7.71
CA VAL A 166 7.43 -13.23 8.71
C VAL A 166 6.10 -12.51 8.96
N THR A 167 5.67 -12.51 10.20
CA THR A 167 4.42 -11.88 10.64
C THR A 167 4.68 -10.50 11.24
N VAL A 168 3.81 -9.55 10.92
CA VAL A 168 3.94 -8.14 11.31
C VAL A 168 2.69 -7.70 12.07
N GLY A 169 2.85 -7.13 13.24
CA GLY A 169 1.78 -6.66 14.11
C GLY A 169 1.83 -7.28 15.49
N PRO A 170 0.77 -7.14 16.29
CA PRO A 170 0.72 -7.68 17.65
C PRO A 170 1.07 -9.17 17.67
N ASP A 171 1.96 -9.55 18.59
CA ASP A 171 2.48 -10.92 18.74
C ASP A 171 3.21 -11.48 17.50
N GLY A 172 3.48 -10.66 16.49
CA GLY A 172 4.21 -11.05 15.30
C GLY A 172 5.73 -11.08 15.49
N ASP A 173 6.45 -11.46 14.43
CA ASP A 173 7.93 -11.39 14.39
C ASP A 173 8.43 -9.94 14.43
N VAL A 174 7.64 -9.01 13.89
CA VAL A 174 7.89 -7.57 13.88
C VAL A 174 6.67 -6.84 14.45
N GLU A 175 6.90 -5.98 15.43
CA GLU A 175 5.86 -5.26 16.15
C GLU A 175 6.32 -3.84 16.52
N LEU A 176 5.37 -2.90 16.59
CA LEU A 176 5.58 -1.58 17.17
C LEU A 176 5.09 -1.59 18.62
N GLU A 177 6.02 -1.54 19.57
CA GLU A 177 5.74 -1.50 21.02
C GLU A 177 5.70 -0.05 21.53
N GLY A 178 4.85 0.22 22.53
CA GLY A 178 4.82 1.50 23.25
C GLY A 178 4.58 2.70 22.34
N ALA A 179 3.65 2.56 21.39
CA ALA A 179 3.37 3.60 20.42
C ALA A 179 2.67 4.81 21.09
N GLU A 180 3.27 5.99 20.94
CA GLU A 180 2.75 7.26 21.49
C GLU A 180 2.77 8.35 20.41
N GLU A 181 1.70 9.16 20.38
CA GLU A 181 1.63 10.31 19.47
C GLU A 181 2.61 11.38 19.92
N LEU A 182 3.49 11.80 19.01
CA LEU A 182 4.45 12.85 19.24
C LEU A 182 3.88 14.23 18.85
N PRO A 183 4.21 15.29 19.60
CA PRO A 183 3.85 16.65 19.19
C PRO A 183 4.45 16.98 17.82
N ALA A 184 3.75 17.82 17.04
CA ALA A 184 4.30 18.40 15.83
C ALA A 184 5.57 19.18 16.16
N THR A 185 6.63 19.05 15.37
CA THR A 185 7.88 19.79 15.58
C THR A 185 7.91 21.01 14.67
N ASP A 186 8.49 22.11 15.17
CA ASP A 186 8.65 23.38 14.44
C ASP A 186 9.56 23.24 13.19
N GLU A 187 10.33 22.16 13.08
CA GLU A 187 11.19 21.89 11.92
C GLU A 187 10.43 21.59 10.63
N ASP A 188 9.14 21.26 10.73
CA ASP A 188 8.25 20.98 9.57
C ASP A 188 7.64 22.27 8.97
N GLY A 189 8.18 23.44 9.31
CA GLY A 189 7.76 24.76 8.81
C GLY A 189 6.47 25.27 9.49
N ALA A 190 6.53 26.43 10.12
CA ALA A 190 5.46 27.05 10.94
C ALA A 190 4.09 27.24 10.23
N GLU A 191 3.96 26.92 8.96
CA GLU A 191 2.72 26.94 8.20
C GLU A 191 2.03 25.55 8.07
N ALA A 192 2.69 24.46 8.51
CA ALA A 192 2.16 23.09 8.42
C ALA A 192 1.37 22.63 9.65
N ALA A 193 1.36 23.40 10.73
CA ALA A 193 0.67 23.07 11.96
C ALA A 193 -0.85 23.38 11.90
N GLY A 194 -1.58 22.67 11.04
CA GLY A 194 -2.99 22.43 11.28
C GLY A 194 -3.10 21.34 12.34
N ALA A 195 -3.94 21.54 13.35
CA ALA A 195 -4.13 20.67 14.51
C ALA A 195 -4.58 19.23 14.21
N ASP A 196 -4.74 18.87 12.98
CA ASP A 196 -5.43 17.65 12.50
C ASP A 196 -4.47 16.48 12.23
N GLY A 197 -3.16 16.71 12.18
CA GLY A 197 -2.16 15.64 12.12
C GLY A 197 -2.30 14.63 10.95
N ILE A 198 -2.97 15.02 9.87
CA ILE A 198 -3.18 14.19 8.70
C ILE A 198 -2.31 14.71 7.55
N GLY A 199 -1.43 13.87 6.99
CA GLY A 199 -0.55 14.20 5.87
C GLY A 199 0.86 14.67 6.27
N ALA A 200 1.70 15.02 5.28
CA ALA A 200 3.06 15.50 5.51
C ALA A 200 3.07 16.75 6.40
N GLY A 201 3.81 16.73 7.51
CA GLY A 201 3.78 17.73 8.57
C GLY A 201 2.73 17.51 9.65
N GLY A 202 2.06 16.33 9.66
CA GLY A 202 1.05 15.93 10.64
C GLY A 202 1.61 15.22 11.87
N ALA A 203 0.70 14.70 12.71
CA ALA A 203 1.08 13.95 13.90
C ALA A 203 1.94 12.74 13.54
N ARG A 204 2.99 12.53 14.32
CA ARG A 204 3.94 11.43 14.20
C ARG A 204 3.74 10.45 15.34
N LEU A 205 4.15 9.21 15.15
CA LEU A 205 4.07 8.19 16.17
C LEU A 205 5.50 7.78 16.58
N GLY A 206 5.85 8.00 17.83
CA GLY A 206 7.06 7.45 18.44
C GLY A 206 6.79 6.05 18.97
N GLY A 207 7.81 5.19 19.03
CA GLY A 207 7.69 3.87 19.60
C GLY A 207 8.97 3.07 19.48
N THR A 208 8.85 1.78 19.74
CA THR A 208 9.96 0.82 19.62
C THR A 208 9.61 -0.26 18.61
N LEU A 209 10.36 -0.33 17.52
CA LEU A 209 10.27 -1.42 16.56
C LEU A 209 10.96 -2.66 17.14
N ARG A 210 10.19 -3.69 17.47
CA ARG A 210 10.67 -4.99 17.88
C ARG A 210 10.82 -5.91 16.66
N ILE A 211 11.98 -6.53 16.51
CA ILE A 211 12.30 -7.51 15.46
C ILE A 211 12.90 -8.74 16.16
N GLY A 212 12.09 -9.75 16.42
CA GLY A 212 12.47 -10.85 17.28
C GLY A 212 12.88 -10.36 18.67
N SER A 213 14.14 -10.53 19.08
CA SER A 213 14.67 -10.04 20.36
C SER A 213 15.32 -8.65 20.31
N ARG A 214 15.51 -8.08 19.12
CA ARG A 214 16.12 -6.75 18.93
C ARG A 214 15.06 -5.65 19.00
N ARG A 215 15.45 -4.48 19.53
CA ARG A 215 14.59 -3.32 19.69
C ARG A 215 15.28 -2.07 19.15
N PHE A 216 14.53 -1.27 18.39
CA PHE A 216 15.01 -0.04 17.77
C PHE A 216 14.01 1.08 18.06
N PRO A 217 14.43 2.23 18.60
CA PRO A 217 13.54 3.37 18.69
C PRO A 217 13.18 3.84 17.28
N VAL A 218 11.93 4.19 17.07
CA VAL A 218 11.44 4.66 15.76
C VAL A 218 10.50 5.84 15.90
N VAL A 219 10.49 6.66 14.86
CA VAL A 219 9.46 7.68 14.64
C VAL A 219 8.82 7.38 13.28
N LEU A 220 7.49 7.30 13.25
CA LEU A 220 6.73 7.09 12.04
C LEU A 220 6.07 8.41 11.61
N PRO A 221 6.05 8.74 10.31
CA PRO A 221 5.49 10.00 9.80
C PRO A 221 3.95 9.96 9.73
N THR A 222 3.32 9.18 10.60
CA THR A 222 1.88 8.98 10.63
C THR A 222 1.44 8.38 11.96
N VAL A 223 0.23 8.69 12.38
CA VAL A 223 -0.46 8.04 13.52
C VAL A 223 -1.56 7.09 13.06
N HIS A 224 -1.75 6.97 11.76
CA HIS A 224 -2.83 6.19 11.19
C HIS A 224 -2.48 4.69 11.18
N ALA A 225 -3.26 3.86 11.86
CA ALA A 225 -2.95 2.44 12.09
C ALA A 225 -2.62 1.65 10.80
N ILE A 226 -3.38 1.88 9.70
CA ILE A 226 -3.12 1.18 8.44
C ILE A 226 -1.83 1.68 7.78
N ALA A 227 -1.53 2.98 7.84
CA ALA A 227 -0.26 3.50 7.34
C ALA A 227 0.91 2.97 8.18
N VAL A 228 0.76 2.88 9.51
CA VAL A 228 1.72 2.22 10.40
C VAL A 228 1.95 0.76 9.96
N GLY A 229 0.88 -0.02 9.79
CA GLY A 229 0.98 -1.41 9.31
C GLY A 229 1.72 -1.52 7.97
N ASN A 230 1.42 -0.65 7.01
CA ASN A 230 2.11 -0.61 5.71
C ASN A 230 3.61 -0.30 5.86
N LEU A 231 3.99 0.62 6.76
CA LEU A 231 5.39 0.94 7.04
C LEU A 231 6.14 -0.23 7.68
N LEU A 232 5.50 -0.94 8.60
CA LEU A 232 6.09 -2.12 9.24
C LEU A 232 6.25 -3.30 8.25
N LEU A 233 5.28 -3.49 7.33
CA LEU A 233 5.41 -4.47 6.25
C LEU A 233 6.60 -4.13 5.33
N ALA A 234 6.73 -2.87 4.94
CA ALA A 234 7.84 -2.40 4.12
C ALA A 234 9.20 -2.54 4.82
N ALA A 235 9.29 -2.17 6.10
CA ALA A 235 10.50 -2.35 6.91
C ALA A 235 10.89 -3.83 6.99
N SER A 236 9.91 -4.71 7.26
CA SER A 236 10.14 -6.17 7.31
C SER A 236 10.61 -6.73 5.98
N ALA A 237 10.10 -6.20 4.86
CA ALA A 237 10.54 -6.60 3.53
C ALA A 237 12.02 -6.25 3.29
N VAL A 238 12.42 -5.02 3.63
CA VAL A 238 13.81 -4.57 3.44
C VAL A 238 14.78 -5.31 4.35
N ILE A 239 14.39 -5.60 5.60
CA ILE A 239 15.19 -6.43 6.51
C ILE A 239 15.29 -7.87 5.97
N GLY A 240 14.22 -8.41 5.40
CA GLY A 240 14.22 -9.71 4.72
C GLY A 240 15.18 -9.77 3.54
N LEU A 241 15.37 -8.65 2.81
CA LEU A 241 16.37 -8.51 1.75
C LEU A 241 17.80 -8.34 2.26
N GLY A 242 18.02 -8.22 3.55
CA GLY A 242 19.34 -8.04 4.16
C GLY A 242 19.69 -6.59 4.51
N GLY A 243 18.73 -5.66 4.42
CA GLY A 243 18.92 -4.30 4.91
C GLY A 243 19.22 -4.27 6.40
N ASP A 244 20.15 -3.40 6.83
CA ASP A 244 20.47 -3.25 8.25
C ASP A 244 19.23 -2.74 9.03
N PRO A 245 18.77 -3.47 10.05
CA PRO A 245 17.59 -3.08 10.82
C PRO A 245 17.66 -1.69 11.47
N ALA A 246 18.86 -1.24 11.86
CA ALA A 246 19.03 0.09 12.43
C ALA A 246 18.83 1.18 11.37
N ALA A 247 19.44 1.02 10.20
CA ALA A 247 19.27 1.96 9.08
C ALA A 247 17.81 1.99 8.57
N VAL A 248 17.12 0.84 8.57
CA VAL A 248 15.69 0.75 8.23
C VAL A 248 14.84 1.49 9.27
N ALA A 249 15.11 1.29 10.57
CA ALA A 249 14.41 1.96 11.65
C ALA A 249 14.57 3.49 11.57
N ASP A 250 15.78 3.98 11.37
CA ASP A 250 16.08 5.41 11.17
C ASP A 250 15.43 5.96 9.89
N GLY A 251 15.34 5.12 8.86
CA GLY A 251 14.70 5.45 7.58
C GLY A 251 13.20 5.69 7.67
N LEU A 252 12.50 5.03 8.60
CA LEU A 252 11.04 5.09 8.73
C LEU A 252 10.51 6.52 8.92
N ALA A 253 11.23 7.37 9.66
CA ALA A 253 10.83 8.76 9.91
C ALA A 253 10.77 9.63 8.63
N ARG A 254 11.44 9.21 7.57
CA ARG A 254 11.56 9.94 6.30
C ARG A 254 10.73 9.37 5.16
N VAL A 255 9.96 8.31 5.42
CA VAL A 255 9.12 7.72 4.38
C VAL A 255 7.96 8.66 4.05
N ALA A 256 7.90 9.08 2.80
CA ALA A 256 6.80 9.87 2.27
C ALA A 256 5.72 8.95 1.66
N PRO A 257 4.43 9.22 1.92
CA PRO A 257 3.34 8.50 1.26
C PRO A 257 3.35 8.76 -0.25
N PRO A 258 2.91 7.80 -1.09
CA PRO A 258 2.74 8.06 -2.50
C PRO A 258 1.57 9.04 -2.76
N PRO A 259 1.57 9.76 -3.89
CA PRO A 259 0.49 10.66 -4.26
C PRO A 259 -0.89 9.98 -4.21
N GLY A 260 -1.92 10.73 -3.83
CA GLY A 260 -3.30 10.24 -3.74
C GLY A 260 -3.56 9.23 -2.62
N ARG A 261 -2.79 9.25 -1.54
CA ARG A 261 -3.01 8.43 -0.35
C ARG A 261 -3.19 9.31 0.89
N LEU A 262 -4.41 9.78 1.12
CA LEU A 262 -4.75 10.82 2.09
C LEU A 262 -3.83 12.05 1.93
N GLU A 263 -3.50 12.36 0.69
CA GLU A 263 -2.62 13.47 0.32
C GLU A 263 -3.31 14.80 0.60
N ILE A 264 -2.69 15.66 1.40
CA ILE A 264 -3.17 17.02 1.58
C ILE A 264 -2.79 17.84 0.36
N VAL A 265 -3.80 18.29 -0.38
CA VAL A 265 -3.62 19.10 -1.60
C VAL A 265 -3.83 20.60 -1.37
N GLY A 266 -4.31 20.97 -0.19
CA GLY A 266 -4.48 22.37 0.18
C GLY A 266 -5.08 22.57 1.56
N ARG A 267 -4.80 23.76 2.13
CA ARG A 267 -5.40 24.24 3.37
C ARG A 267 -5.81 25.69 3.18
N ARG A 268 -7.05 26.00 3.56
CA ARG A 268 -7.57 27.38 3.49
C ARG A 268 -8.69 27.58 4.49
N ASP A 269 -8.64 28.69 5.24
CA ASP A 269 -9.71 29.11 6.17
C ASP A 269 -10.16 28.01 7.14
N GLY A 270 -9.22 27.21 7.67
CA GLY A 270 -9.52 26.09 8.57
C GLY A 270 -10.04 24.82 7.88
N VAL A 271 -10.10 24.81 6.54
CA VAL A 271 -10.48 23.63 5.76
C VAL A 271 -9.23 22.97 5.21
N THR A 272 -9.11 21.65 5.43
CA THR A 272 -8.07 20.81 4.82
C THR A 272 -8.68 20.02 3.66
N ALA A 273 -8.14 20.18 2.46
CA ALA A 273 -8.51 19.39 1.28
C ALA A 273 -7.55 18.23 1.08
N MET A 274 -8.11 17.04 0.91
CA MET A 274 -7.35 15.79 0.78
C MET A 274 -7.80 15.00 -0.43
N VAL A 275 -6.88 14.22 -1.00
CA VAL A 275 -7.14 13.28 -2.09
C VAL A 275 -6.75 11.87 -1.66
N ASP A 276 -7.64 10.92 -1.95
CA ASP A 276 -7.38 9.50 -1.76
C ASP A 276 -7.88 8.67 -2.95
N THR A 277 -7.23 7.56 -3.23
CA THR A 277 -7.59 6.65 -4.33
C THR A 277 -8.56 5.54 -3.90
N ALA A 278 -9.19 5.64 -2.72
CA ALA A 278 -10.16 4.68 -2.23
C ALA A 278 -11.30 4.49 -3.22
N HIS A 279 -11.50 3.28 -3.72
CA HIS A 279 -12.48 2.96 -4.75
C HIS A 279 -13.24 1.64 -4.47
N ASN A 280 -13.13 1.12 -3.26
CA ASN A 280 -13.90 -0.01 -2.74
C ASN A 280 -14.36 0.26 -1.29
N PRO A 281 -15.33 -0.51 -0.75
CA PRO A 281 -15.89 -0.27 0.56
C PRO A 281 -14.85 -0.26 1.70
N ALA A 282 -13.93 -1.22 1.71
CA ALA A 282 -12.91 -1.32 2.76
C ALA A 282 -11.94 -0.13 2.74
N ALA A 283 -11.42 0.24 1.55
CA ALA A 283 -10.55 1.39 1.41
C ALA A 283 -11.25 2.71 1.77
N LEU A 284 -12.52 2.88 1.35
CA LEU A 284 -13.30 4.08 1.67
C LEU A 284 -13.55 4.20 3.19
N ARG A 285 -13.92 3.10 3.86
CA ARG A 285 -14.09 3.06 5.32
C ARG A 285 -12.79 3.43 6.03
N THR A 286 -11.68 2.91 5.55
CA THR A 286 -10.34 3.19 6.06
C THR A 286 -9.99 4.67 5.94
N ALA A 287 -10.11 5.23 4.75
CA ALA A 287 -9.75 6.63 4.49
C ALA A 287 -10.66 7.59 5.28
N LEU A 288 -11.99 7.40 5.25
CA LEU A 288 -12.92 8.23 6.00
C LEU A 288 -12.76 8.07 7.51
N GLY A 289 -12.52 6.84 8.00
CA GLY A 289 -12.25 6.59 9.42
C GLY A 289 -11.02 7.35 9.91
N ALA A 290 -9.96 7.39 9.09
CA ALA A 290 -8.75 8.15 9.37
C ALA A 290 -9.02 9.66 9.48
N VAL A 291 -9.75 10.20 8.50
CA VAL A 291 -10.14 11.60 8.49
C VAL A 291 -11.05 11.92 9.67
N ARG A 292 -12.06 11.10 9.92
CA ARG A 292 -13.04 11.31 11.00
C ARG A 292 -12.41 11.32 12.39
N ALA A 293 -11.46 10.43 12.64
CA ALA A 293 -10.74 10.33 13.91
C ALA A 293 -9.95 11.62 14.27
N ARG A 294 -9.62 12.45 13.27
CA ARG A 294 -8.80 13.65 13.42
C ARG A 294 -9.57 14.96 13.17
N ALA A 295 -10.71 14.88 12.49
CA ALA A 295 -11.49 16.06 12.16
C ALA A 295 -12.15 16.64 13.39
N SER A 296 -11.84 17.90 13.72
CA SER A 296 -12.54 18.69 14.76
C SER A 296 -13.86 19.29 14.24
N GLY A 297 -14.01 19.40 12.92
CA GLY A 297 -15.17 19.93 12.24
C GLY A 297 -15.91 18.90 11.39
N ARG A 298 -16.62 19.39 10.37
CA ARG A 298 -17.35 18.54 9.44
C ARG A 298 -16.45 17.86 8.42
N VAL A 299 -16.76 16.62 8.11
CA VAL A 299 -16.15 15.86 7.01
C VAL A 299 -17.04 15.96 5.78
N LEU A 300 -16.53 16.56 4.72
CA LEU A 300 -17.19 16.62 3.42
C LEU A 300 -16.51 15.62 2.49
N LEU A 301 -17.31 14.75 1.88
CA LEU A 301 -16.81 13.75 0.94
C LEU A 301 -17.32 14.07 -0.47
N VAL A 302 -16.40 14.13 -1.43
CA VAL A 302 -16.71 14.07 -2.86
C VAL A 302 -16.29 12.71 -3.36
N VAL A 303 -17.22 11.91 -3.89
CA VAL A 303 -16.94 10.53 -4.29
C VAL A 303 -17.72 10.14 -5.55
N GLY A 304 -17.10 9.30 -6.37
CA GLY A 304 -17.71 8.64 -7.50
C GLY A 304 -17.39 7.15 -7.52
N ALA A 305 -17.91 6.45 -8.51
CA ALA A 305 -17.60 5.05 -8.76
C ALA A 305 -17.37 4.80 -10.25
N GLY A 306 -16.36 3.98 -10.58
CA GLY A 306 -16.06 3.63 -11.96
C GLY A 306 -17.13 2.74 -12.60
N GLY A 307 -17.42 3.00 -13.88
CA GLY A 307 -18.25 2.13 -14.72
C GLY A 307 -17.54 0.86 -15.16
N GLU A 308 -18.29 -0.17 -15.61
CA GLU A 308 -17.77 -1.48 -16.03
C GLU A 308 -16.85 -2.12 -14.98
N ARG A 309 -17.23 -1.98 -13.70
CA ARG A 309 -16.55 -2.53 -12.52
C ARG A 309 -17.56 -3.22 -11.61
N ASP A 310 -17.09 -3.87 -10.54
CA ASP A 310 -17.95 -4.52 -9.56
C ASP A 310 -19.07 -3.57 -9.10
N ARG A 311 -20.30 -3.82 -9.53
CA ARG A 311 -21.47 -3.00 -9.20
C ARG A 311 -21.91 -3.21 -7.76
N ALA A 312 -21.66 -4.43 -7.22
CA ALA A 312 -22.09 -4.76 -5.86
C ALA A 312 -21.38 -3.94 -4.78
N LYS A 313 -20.29 -3.23 -5.10
CA LYS A 313 -19.60 -2.33 -4.17
C LYS A 313 -20.26 -0.95 -4.05
N ARG A 314 -21.11 -0.52 -5.01
CA ARG A 314 -21.62 0.85 -5.13
C ARG A 314 -22.50 1.24 -3.95
N ALA A 315 -23.57 0.48 -3.65
CA ALA A 315 -24.43 0.74 -2.50
C ALA A 315 -23.68 0.65 -1.16
N PRO A 316 -22.82 -0.35 -0.88
CA PRO A 316 -21.95 -0.37 0.30
C PRO A 316 -21.01 0.86 0.41
N MET A 317 -20.46 1.37 -0.69
CA MET A 317 -19.68 2.62 -0.64
C MET A 317 -20.55 3.81 -0.26
N GLY A 318 -21.78 3.91 -0.80
CA GLY A 318 -22.75 4.92 -0.39
C GLY A 318 -23.07 4.86 1.09
N ALA A 319 -23.31 3.67 1.62
CA ALA A 319 -23.62 3.48 3.04
C ALA A 319 -22.45 3.92 3.96
N ILE A 320 -21.21 3.59 3.59
CA ILE A 320 -20.01 4.02 4.33
C ILE A 320 -19.85 5.54 4.26
N ALA A 321 -20.11 6.13 3.09
CA ALA A 321 -20.07 7.59 2.92
C ALA A 321 -21.08 8.29 3.84
N ALA A 322 -22.32 7.80 3.89
CA ALA A 322 -23.37 8.32 4.77
C ALA A 322 -23.08 8.15 6.27
N GLU A 323 -22.40 7.06 6.65
CA GLU A 323 -22.01 6.78 8.02
C GLU A 323 -20.90 7.70 8.55
N LEU A 324 -19.90 8.01 7.70
CA LEU A 324 -18.63 8.61 8.14
C LEU A 324 -18.43 10.06 7.69
N ALA A 325 -19.24 10.58 6.77
CA ALA A 325 -19.18 11.98 6.33
C ALA A 325 -20.44 12.75 6.73
N ASP A 326 -20.27 14.03 7.04
CA ASP A 326 -21.39 14.94 7.39
C ASP A 326 -22.09 15.50 6.14
N LEU A 327 -21.41 15.49 5.00
CA LEU A 327 -21.95 15.86 3.70
C LEU A 327 -21.31 15.00 2.63
N VAL A 328 -22.14 14.37 1.80
CA VAL A 328 -21.68 13.55 0.68
C VAL A 328 -22.12 14.17 -0.64
N VAL A 329 -21.16 14.40 -1.52
CA VAL A 329 -21.38 14.82 -2.90
C VAL A 329 -21.00 13.65 -3.82
N LEU A 330 -22.02 13.09 -4.49
CA LEU A 330 -21.81 12.08 -5.53
C LEU A 330 -21.58 12.77 -6.86
N THR A 331 -20.46 12.42 -7.51
CA THR A 331 -20.12 12.94 -8.84
C THR A 331 -19.72 11.81 -9.76
N ASP A 332 -19.40 12.14 -11.01
CA ASP A 332 -18.91 11.17 -11.97
C ASP A 332 -17.42 10.90 -11.76
N ASP A 333 -17.08 9.63 -11.69
CA ASP A 333 -15.74 9.11 -11.90
C ASP A 333 -15.72 8.46 -13.28
N ASN A 334 -14.70 7.83 -13.72
CA ASN A 334 -14.56 7.22 -15.03
C ASN A 334 -15.75 6.26 -15.38
N PRO A 335 -16.80 6.72 -16.05
CA PRO A 335 -18.01 5.92 -16.28
C PRO A 335 -17.84 4.86 -17.37
N ARG A 336 -16.77 4.94 -18.17
CA ARG A 336 -16.54 4.10 -19.36
C ARG A 336 -17.75 4.09 -20.29
N ARG A 337 -18.38 2.94 -20.51
CA ARG A 337 -19.58 2.78 -21.39
C ARG A 337 -20.89 2.77 -20.60
N GLU A 338 -20.86 2.81 -19.27
CA GLU A 338 -22.08 2.87 -18.47
C GLU A 338 -22.63 4.31 -18.41
N PRO A 339 -23.96 4.50 -18.40
CA PRO A 339 -24.56 5.80 -18.15
C PRO A 339 -24.18 6.31 -16.75
N PRO A 340 -23.54 7.51 -16.62
CA PRO A 340 -23.10 8.02 -15.32
C PRO A 340 -24.22 8.14 -14.29
N ALA A 341 -25.41 8.58 -14.74
CA ALA A 341 -26.59 8.69 -13.88
C ALA A 341 -26.98 7.37 -13.21
N ARG A 342 -26.79 6.23 -13.89
CA ARG A 342 -27.03 4.91 -13.31
C ARG A 342 -26.04 4.57 -12.21
N ILE A 343 -24.76 4.89 -12.43
CA ILE A 343 -23.70 4.66 -11.44
C ILE A 343 -24.00 5.46 -10.17
N ARG A 344 -24.32 6.76 -10.32
CA ARG A 344 -24.72 7.61 -9.19
C ARG A 344 -25.96 7.08 -8.47
N ALA A 345 -26.98 6.61 -9.22
CA ALA A 345 -28.19 6.04 -8.63
C ALA A 345 -27.88 4.80 -7.75
N GLU A 346 -27.01 3.89 -8.22
CA GLU A 346 -26.61 2.68 -7.48
C GLU A 346 -25.78 3.02 -6.22
N VAL A 347 -24.92 4.04 -6.25
CA VAL A 347 -24.23 4.52 -5.03
C VAL A 347 -25.22 5.19 -4.08
N ARG A 348 -26.21 5.94 -4.61
CA ARG A 348 -27.22 6.63 -3.83
C ARG A 348 -28.17 5.68 -3.08
N GLU A 349 -28.32 4.44 -3.51
CA GLU A 349 -29.06 3.42 -2.74
C GLU A 349 -28.55 3.28 -1.31
N GLY A 350 -27.22 3.46 -1.09
CA GLY A 350 -26.61 3.46 0.25
C GLY A 350 -26.56 4.83 0.93
N CYS A 351 -26.79 5.92 0.19
CA CYS A 351 -26.70 7.31 0.69
C CYS A 351 -27.84 8.16 0.10
N PRO A 352 -29.10 7.96 0.55
CA PRO A 352 -30.28 8.62 -0.05
C PRO A 352 -30.21 10.14 -0.02
N ASP A 353 -29.65 10.70 1.05
CA ASP A 353 -29.60 12.15 1.33
C ASP A 353 -28.39 12.86 0.69
N CYS A 354 -27.55 12.13 -0.06
CA CYS A 354 -26.38 12.73 -0.72
C CYS A 354 -26.79 13.71 -1.83
N LEU A 355 -25.95 14.74 -2.05
CA LEU A 355 -26.05 15.61 -3.21
C LEU A 355 -25.48 14.87 -4.43
N ALA A 356 -26.24 14.78 -5.53
CA ALA A 356 -25.77 14.20 -6.77
C ALA A 356 -25.51 15.30 -7.80
N ILE A 357 -24.26 15.48 -8.20
CA ILE A 357 -23.81 16.48 -9.15
C ILE A 357 -23.11 15.76 -10.30
N PRO A 358 -23.52 15.95 -11.57
CA PRO A 358 -22.85 15.37 -12.73
C PRO A 358 -21.40 15.80 -12.87
#